data_c8d426192bbd385f25d8def76a2a033c
#
_entry.id   c8d426192bbd385f25d8def76a2a033c
#
_cell.length_a   1.000
_cell.length_b   1.000
_cell.length_c   1.000
_cell.angle_alpha   90.00
_cell.angle_beta   90.00
_cell.angle_gamma   90.00
#
_symmetry.space_group_name_H-M   'P 1'
#
loop_
_entity.id
_entity.type
_entity.pdbx_description
1 polymer ?
#
loop_
_entity_poly.entity_id
_entity_poly.type
_entity_poly.pdbx_seq_one_letter_code
_entity_poly.pdbx_strand_id
1 'polypeptide(L)'
;MNDLILTTFDWVPELPRGYVRDIRVRWALEEAGLPYRVETVPFRNRGIEHFSHQPFGQVPWLTDGDISIFESGAILLHLGEISDKLMPADPRGRNDVKEWLFAAAVLNATESQSQIGAWVVGA
;
A
#
# COMPACT_ATOMS: atom_id res chain seq x y z
N MET A 1 -17.81 8.16 8.41
CA MET A 1 -16.62 7.57 7.79
C MET A 1 -15.38 8.29 8.28
N ASN A 2 -14.35 7.53 8.61
CA ASN A 2 -13.08 8.11 9.04
C ASN A 2 -12.36 8.76 7.86
N ASP A 3 -11.51 9.73 8.15
CA ASP A 3 -10.61 10.27 7.14
C ASP A 3 -9.58 9.22 6.78
N LEU A 4 -9.43 8.99 5.48
CA LEU A 4 -8.38 8.13 4.96
C LEU A 4 -7.17 8.98 4.62
N ILE A 5 -6.03 8.63 5.18
CA ILE A 5 -4.78 9.36 4.93
C ILE A 5 -3.76 8.38 4.37
N LEU A 6 -3.37 8.63 3.13
CA LEU A 6 -2.31 7.86 2.48
C LEU A 6 -0.99 8.60 2.71
N THR A 7 -0.03 7.94 3.34
CA THR A 7 1.28 8.54 3.56
C THR A 7 2.30 7.91 2.62
N THR A 8 3.06 8.75 1.94
CA THR A 8 4.06 8.34 0.98
C THR A 8 5.29 9.25 1.08
N PHE A 9 6.31 9.01 0.27
CA PHE A 9 7.48 9.88 0.24
C PHE A 9 7.18 11.18 -0.48
N ASP A 10 7.75 12.29 0.01
CA ASP A 10 7.65 13.59 -0.65
C ASP A 10 8.48 13.61 -1.95
N TRP A 11 9.54 12.82 -1.99
CA TRP A 11 10.42 12.69 -3.13
C TRP A 11 11.13 11.34 -3.06
N VAL A 12 11.41 10.75 -4.22
CA VAL A 12 12.23 9.55 -4.32
C VAL A 12 13.26 9.74 -5.43
N PRO A 13 14.42 9.08 -5.35
CA PRO A 13 15.36 9.05 -6.46
C PRO A 13 14.70 8.47 -7.71
N GLU A 14 15.25 8.81 -8.87
CA GLU A 14 14.67 8.38 -10.14
C GLU A 14 14.56 6.85 -10.25
N LEU A 15 15.58 6.14 -9.81
CA LEU A 15 15.63 4.69 -9.94
C LEU A 15 14.48 3.96 -9.25
N PRO A 16 14.16 4.21 -7.97
CA PRO A 16 13.04 3.54 -7.31
C PRO A 16 11.66 4.14 -7.62
N ARG A 17 11.59 5.23 -8.37
CA ARG A 17 10.35 5.97 -8.56
C ARG A 17 9.22 5.11 -9.14
N GLY A 18 9.54 4.21 -10.05
CA GLY A 18 8.57 3.30 -10.65
C GLY A 18 8.19 2.12 -9.77
N TYR A 19 8.82 1.96 -8.60
CA TYR A 19 8.63 0.83 -7.70
C TYR A 19 7.98 1.23 -6.38
N VAL A 20 7.66 2.50 -6.21
CA VAL A 20 6.93 2.96 -5.03
C VAL A 20 5.48 2.54 -5.17
N ARG A 21 4.98 1.82 -4.18
CA ARG A 21 3.69 1.11 -4.30
C ARG A 21 2.48 1.93 -3.92
N ASP A 22 2.66 3.20 -3.60
CA ASP A 22 1.55 4.10 -3.30
C ASP A 22 0.62 4.29 -4.50
N ILE A 23 1.11 4.14 -5.72
CA ILE A 23 0.31 4.23 -6.95
C ILE A 23 -0.85 3.24 -6.93
N ARG A 24 -0.63 2.03 -6.45
CA ARG A 24 -1.68 1.02 -6.37
C ARG A 24 -2.78 1.43 -5.41
N VAL A 25 -2.39 1.97 -4.28
CA VAL A 25 -3.34 2.44 -3.27
C VAL A 25 -4.11 3.64 -3.78
N ARG A 26 -3.42 4.58 -4.43
CA ARG A 26 -4.08 5.73 -5.05
C ARG A 26 -5.10 5.30 -6.09
N TRP A 27 -4.72 4.36 -6.94
CA TRP A 27 -5.62 3.83 -7.96
C TRP A 27 -6.88 3.23 -7.31
N ALA A 28 -6.71 2.42 -6.28
CA ALA A 28 -7.82 1.77 -5.61
C ALA A 28 -8.75 2.79 -4.94
N LEU A 29 -8.18 3.80 -4.29
CA LEU A 29 -8.96 4.86 -3.67
C LEU A 29 -9.79 5.63 -4.70
N GLU A 30 -9.18 5.97 -5.84
CA GLU A 30 -9.87 6.67 -6.92
C GLU A 30 -10.95 5.80 -7.54
N GLU A 31 -10.65 4.53 -7.81
CA GLU A 31 -11.59 3.60 -8.41
C GLU A 31 -12.81 3.38 -7.51
N ALA A 32 -12.59 3.32 -6.21
CA ALA A 32 -13.67 3.14 -5.24
C ALA A 32 -14.43 4.44 -4.96
N GLY A 33 -13.90 5.59 -5.39
CA GLY A 33 -14.49 6.88 -5.10
C GLY A 33 -14.43 7.24 -3.62
N LEU A 34 -13.44 6.73 -2.91
CA LEU A 34 -13.26 7.00 -1.48
C LEU A 34 -12.48 8.30 -1.29
N PRO A 35 -13.01 9.27 -0.54
CA PRO A 35 -12.26 10.49 -0.24
C PRO A 35 -11.03 10.18 0.60
N TYR A 36 -9.92 10.79 0.26
CA TYR A 36 -8.68 10.63 1.01
C TYR A 36 -7.82 11.85 0.84
N ARG A 37 -6.83 11.98 1.70
CA ARG A 37 -5.78 12.98 1.51
C ARG A 37 -4.43 12.30 1.59
N VAL A 38 -3.42 12.96 1.03
CA VAL A 38 -2.07 12.45 0.98
C VAL A 38 -1.21 13.26 1.94
N GLU A 39 -0.48 12.56 2.80
CA GLU A 39 0.57 13.16 3.60
C GLU A 39 1.90 12.61 3.14
N THR A 40 2.95 13.41 3.28
CA THR A 40 4.27 13.02 2.80
C THR A 40 5.27 12.99 3.94
N VAL A 41 6.25 12.11 3.79
CA VAL A 41 7.38 11.96 4.70
C VAL A 41 8.68 11.99 3.90
N PRO A 42 9.79 12.40 4.51
CA PRO A 42 11.05 12.45 3.77
C PRO A 42 11.56 11.05 3.44
N PHE A 43 12.12 10.93 2.25
CA PHE A 43 12.79 9.70 1.82
C PHE A 43 14.04 9.44 2.65
N ARG A 44 14.75 10.49 3.02
CA ARG A 44 15.96 10.39 3.81
C ARG A 44 15.70 10.79 5.26
N ASN A 45 16.54 10.36 6.18
CA ASN A 45 16.45 10.70 7.60
C ASN A 45 15.13 10.25 8.21
N ARG A 46 14.75 9.00 7.93
CA ARG A 46 13.49 8.43 8.45
C ARG A 46 13.61 8.26 9.97
N GLY A 47 12.66 8.83 10.70
CA GLY A 47 12.69 8.86 12.15
C GLY A 47 11.88 7.74 12.78
N ILE A 48 11.83 7.77 14.11
CA ILE A 48 11.12 6.78 14.91
C ILE A 48 9.64 6.72 14.55
N GLU A 49 9.03 7.87 14.29
CA GLU A 49 7.61 7.92 13.92
C GLU A 49 7.35 7.17 12.62
N HIS A 50 8.23 7.34 11.64
CA HIS A 50 8.11 6.61 10.37
C HIS A 50 8.14 5.10 10.64
N PHE A 51 9.12 4.62 11.40
CA PHE A 51 9.27 3.20 11.69
C PHE A 51 8.15 2.66 12.57
N SER A 52 7.46 3.50 13.34
CA SER A 52 6.30 3.06 14.11
C SER A 52 5.10 2.72 13.22
N HIS A 53 5.01 3.35 12.04
CA HIS A 53 3.95 3.06 11.07
C HIS A 53 4.34 1.99 10.08
N GLN A 54 5.63 1.92 9.74
CA GLN A 54 6.14 0.98 8.75
C GLN A 54 7.49 0.44 9.22
N PRO A 55 7.50 -0.78 9.80
CA PRO A 55 8.71 -1.32 10.43
C PRO A 55 9.92 -1.45 9.50
N PHE A 56 9.66 -1.56 8.19
CA PHE A 56 10.73 -1.67 7.20
C PHE A 56 11.19 -0.32 6.67
N GLY A 57 10.65 0.77 7.19
CA GLY A 57 11.02 2.11 6.77
C GLY A 57 10.57 2.48 5.37
N GLN A 58 9.59 1.76 4.83
CA GLN A 58 9.08 1.98 3.48
C GLN A 58 7.82 2.84 3.50
N VAL A 59 7.23 3.00 2.35
CA VAL A 59 5.88 3.55 2.15
C VAL A 59 5.17 2.63 1.16
N PRO A 60 3.85 2.71 1.03
CA PRO A 60 2.94 3.58 1.75
C PRO A 60 2.49 2.98 3.07
N TRP A 61 1.83 3.80 3.88
CA TRP A 61 0.92 3.27 4.88
C TRP A 61 -0.37 4.06 4.80
N LEU A 62 -1.44 3.48 5.33
CA LEU A 62 -2.76 4.10 5.32
C LEU A 62 -3.23 4.26 6.76
N THR A 63 -3.74 5.43 7.07
CA THR A 63 -4.40 5.69 8.33
C THR A 63 -5.91 5.80 8.09
N ASP A 64 -6.68 5.05 8.89
CA ASP A 64 -8.14 5.05 8.84
C ASP A 64 -8.62 5.19 10.29
N GLY A 65 -8.85 6.44 10.72
CA GLY A 65 -9.15 6.71 12.12
C GLY A 65 -8.00 6.28 13.02
N ASP A 66 -8.26 5.35 13.92
CA ASP A 66 -7.26 4.83 14.86
C ASP A 66 -6.41 3.69 14.26
N ILE A 67 -6.73 3.25 13.06
CA ILE A 67 -6.04 2.14 12.42
C ILE A 67 -4.93 2.67 11.54
N SER A 68 -3.75 2.07 11.66
CA SER A 68 -2.64 2.35 10.76
C SER A 68 -2.21 1.02 10.13
N ILE A 69 -2.16 0.98 8.80
CA ILE A 69 -1.92 -0.25 8.05
C ILE A 69 -0.73 -0.06 7.14
N PHE A 70 0.26 -0.93 7.24
CA PHE A 70 1.35 -0.98 6.29
C PHE A 70 1.21 -2.21 5.38
N GLU A 71 2.00 -2.30 4.35
CA GLU A 71 1.90 -3.26 3.25
C GLU A 71 0.79 -2.91 2.27
N SER A 72 1.16 -2.65 1.03
CA SER A 72 0.18 -2.23 0.01
C SER A 72 -0.90 -3.29 -0.20
N GLY A 73 -0.55 -4.57 -0.13
CA GLY A 73 -1.54 -5.64 -0.23
C GLY A 73 -2.55 -5.62 0.91
N ALA A 74 -2.08 -5.41 2.13
CA ALA A 74 -2.97 -5.32 3.30
C ALA A 74 -3.85 -4.07 3.21
N ILE A 75 -3.30 -2.97 2.72
CA ILE A 75 -4.06 -1.74 2.51
C ILE A 75 -5.17 -1.97 1.48
N LEU A 76 -4.84 -2.60 0.36
CA LEU A 76 -5.83 -2.89 -0.68
C LEU A 76 -6.93 -3.81 -0.16
N LEU A 77 -6.57 -4.79 0.65
CA LEU A 77 -7.56 -5.68 1.26
C LEU A 77 -8.49 -4.91 2.21
N HIS A 78 -7.93 -4.01 3.02
CA HIS A 78 -8.73 -3.15 3.90
C HIS A 78 -9.71 -2.28 3.11
N LEU A 79 -9.24 -1.68 2.01
CA LEU A 79 -10.11 -0.87 1.16
C LEU A 79 -11.22 -1.72 0.55
N GLY A 80 -10.94 -2.97 0.21
CA GLY A 80 -11.95 -3.90 -0.26
C GLY A 80 -13.00 -4.21 0.79
N GLU A 81 -12.64 -4.21 2.07
CA GLU A 81 -13.60 -4.45 3.14
C GLU A 81 -14.56 -3.27 3.34
N ILE A 82 -14.16 -2.07 2.97
CA ILE A 82 -14.99 -0.87 3.15
C ILE A 82 -15.61 -0.37 1.85
N SER A 83 -15.38 -1.04 0.72
CA SER A 83 -15.93 -0.64 -0.57
C SER A 83 -16.34 -1.85 -1.38
N ASP A 84 -17.64 -1.92 -1.73
CA ASP A 84 -18.16 -2.96 -2.58
C ASP A 84 -17.74 -2.81 -4.05
N LYS A 85 -17.16 -1.69 -4.41
CA LYS A 85 -16.62 -1.48 -5.76
C LYS A 85 -15.32 -2.21 -5.99
N LEU A 86 -14.60 -2.52 -4.91
CA LEU A 86 -13.30 -3.20 -4.99
C LEU A 86 -13.40 -4.68 -4.67
N MET A 87 -14.37 -5.09 -3.86
CA MET A 87 -14.48 -6.45 -3.36
C MET A 87 -15.93 -6.94 -3.51
N PRO A 88 -16.16 -8.05 -4.23
CA PRO A 88 -17.50 -8.62 -4.29
C PRO A 88 -17.99 -9.07 -2.91
N ALA A 89 -19.31 -9.14 -2.76
CA ALA A 89 -19.90 -9.57 -1.50
C ALA A 89 -19.92 -11.10 -1.35
N ASP A 90 -19.95 -11.84 -2.46
CA ASP A 90 -20.07 -13.28 -2.41
C ASP A 90 -18.73 -13.94 -2.07
N PRO A 91 -18.74 -15.08 -1.34
CA PRO A 91 -17.50 -15.72 -0.89
C PRO A 91 -16.57 -16.12 -2.03
N ARG A 92 -17.10 -16.58 -3.14
CA ARG A 92 -16.28 -17.02 -4.28
C ARG A 92 -15.57 -15.83 -4.92
N GLY A 93 -16.30 -14.75 -5.18
CA GLY A 93 -15.73 -13.54 -5.76
C GLY A 93 -14.69 -12.93 -4.84
N ARG A 94 -14.94 -12.91 -3.52
CA ARG A 94 -13.99 -12.42 -2.54
C ARG A 94 -12.71 -13.25 -2.56
N ASN A 95 -12.82 -14.54 -2.65
CA ASN A 95 -11.66 -15.42 -2.69
C ASN A 95 -10.84 -15.20 -3.97
N ASP A 96 -11.51 -15.05 -5.11
CA ASP A 96 -10.84 -14.78 -6.38
C ASP A 96 -10.04 -13.48 -6.31
N VAL A 97 -10.62 -12.42 -5.76
CA VAL A 97 -9.92 -11.14 -5.59
C VAL A 97 -8.69 -11.30 -4.71
N LYS A 98 -8.81 -12.04 -3.61
CA LYS A 98 -7.67 -12.28 -2.71
C LYS A 98 -6.55 -13.03 -3.40
N GLU A 99 -6.88 -14.06 -4.19
CA GLU A 99 -5.89 -14.82 -4.93
C GLU A 99 -5.09 -13.91 -5.87
N TRP A 100 -5.78 -13.10 -6.65
CA TRP A 100 -5.12 -12.20 -7.60
C TRP A 100 -4.35 -11.09 -6.91
N LEU A 101 -4.85 -10.61 -5.77
CA LEU A 101 -4.14 -9.61 -4.99
C LEU A 101 -2.79 -10.13 -4.52
N PHE A 102 -2.75 -11.32 -3.96
CA PHE A 102 -1.50 -11.91 -3.49
C PHE A 102 -0.59 -12.31 -4.64
N ALA A 103 -1.14 -12.79 -5.74
CA ALA A 103 -0.35 -13.08 -6.93
C ALA A 103 0.34 -11.83 -7.47
N ALA A 104 -0.38 -10.71 -7.53
CA ALA A 104 0.19 -9.44 -7.97
C ALA A 104 1.29 -8.97 -7.03
N ALA A 105 1.12 -9.14 -5.72
CA ALA A 105 2.14 -8.77 -4.75
C ALA A 105 3.42 -9.57 -4.93
N VAL A 106 3.30 -10.87 -5.16
CA VAL A 106 4.45 -11.75 -5.39
C VAL A 106 5.17 -11.38 -6.68
N LEU A 107 4.44 -11.17 -7.77
CA LEU A 107 5.03 -10.78 -9.05
C LEU A 107 5.78 -9.45 -8.94
N ASN A 108 5.21 -8.49 -8.24
CA ASN A 108 5.88 -7.21 -8.02
C ASN A 108 7.15 -7.36 -7.18
N ALA A 109 7.10 -8.18 -6.16
CA ALA A 109 8.28 -8.45 -5.35
C ALA A 109 9.38 -9.06 -6.21
N THR A 110 9.02 -9.99 -7.09
CA THR A 110 9.96 -10.64 -8.00
C THR A 110 10.55 -9.65 -9.00
N GLU A 111 9.73 -8.80 -9.59
CA GLU A 111 10.19 -7.80 -10.55
C GLU A 111 11.18 -6.82 -9.92
N SER A 112 10.91 -6.38 -8.72
CA SER A 112 11.73 -5.38 -8.05
C SER A 112 12.90 -5.95 -7.28
N GLN A 113 13.02 -7.26 -7.20
CA GLN A 113 14.07 -7.91 -6.41
C GLN A 113 15.46 -7.49 -6.85
N SER A 114 15.71 -7.45 -8.15
CA SER A 114 17.01 -7.05 -8.68
C SER A 114 17.32 -5.58 -8.42
N GLN A 115 16.29 -4.78 -8.18
CA GLN A 115 16.41 -3.34 -7.98
C GLN A 115 16.57 -3.00 -6.50
N ILE A 116 15.83 -3.67 -5.66
CA ILE A 116 15.69 -3.35 -4.24
C ILE A 116 16.45 -4.36 -3.38
N GLY A 117 16.98 -5.39 -4.00
CA GLY A 117 17.80 -6.38 -3.32
C GLY A 117 17.00 -7.27 -2.41
N ALA A 118 17.51 -7.47 -1.23
CA ALA A 118 17.08 -8.53 -0.36
C ALA A 118 15.71 -8.33 0.31
N TRP A 119 15.01 -7.23 0.03
CA TRP A 119 13.74 -7.01 0.71
C TRP A 119 12.75 -8.15 0.44
N VAL A 120 12.83 -8.76 -0.73
CA VAL A 120 11.98 -9.88 -1.09
C VAL A 120 12.25 -11.08 -0.17
N VAL A 121 13.51 -11.28 0.18
CA VAL A 121 13.90 -12.36 1.09
C VAL A 121 13.35 -12.09 2.48
N GLY A 122 13.29 -10.83 2.89
CA GLY A 122 12.73 -10.44 4.18
C GLY A 122 11.21 -10.35 4.18
N ALA A 123 10.62 -10.36 3.02
CA ALA A 123 9.17 -10.32 2.92
C ALA A 123 8.59 -11.71 2.99
#